data_9cffc90467e2aee7f0c3f961c09058b5
#
_entry.id   9cffc90467e2aee7f0c3f961c09058b5
#
_cell.length_a   1.000
_cell.length_b   1.000
_cell.length_c   1.000
_cell.angle_alpha   90.00
_cell.angle_beta   90.00
_cell.angle_gamma   90.00
#
_symmetry.space_group_name_H-M   'P 1'
#
loop_
_entity.id
_entity.type
_entity.pdbx_description
1 polymer ?
#
loop_
_entity_poly.entity_id
_entity_poly.type
_entity_poly.pdbx_seq_one_letter_code
_entity_poly.pdbx_strand_id
1 'polypeptide(L)'
;NGLQNYRAMNALLGLTGNFDCPGGNFPIMPFSFVYQISGFKTREAQYYEDVRPERTRPLVGELTYPLWGKCVDEMQAIDLSRQILEGSPYPIKGLFGQGMNILMFPDTDLLCEALKKLDFFVAVDLFETPTTRYADIVLPACSSFERSECRVYGGGYAYMTEPVIEPLGESRSDVVILKE
;
A
#
# COMPACT_ATOMS: atom_id res chain seq x y z
N ASN A 1 13.55 -10.68 12.16
CA ASN A 1 13.69 -12.02 11.52
C ASN A 1 13.39 -11.98 10.01
N GLY A 2 12.44 -11.17 9.50
CA GLY A 2 12.11 -11.13 8.06
C GLY A 2 13.31 -10.82 7.16
N LEU A 3 14.15 -9.86 7.51
CA LEU A 3 15.36 -9.54 6.75
C LEU A 3 16.32 -10.73 6.62
N GLN A 4 16.49 -11.50 7.68
CA GLN A 4 17.38 -12.69 7.64
C GLN A 4 16.79 -13.80 6.77
N ASN A 5 15.47 -13.96 6.75
CA ASN A 5 14.81 -14.91 5.86
C ASN A 5 15.03 -14.52 4.38
N TYR A 6 14.87 -13.24 4.04
CA TYR A 6 15.17 -12.74 2.70
C TYR A 6 16.64 -12.96 2.31
N ARG A 7 17.56 -12.69 3.21
CA ARG A 7 19.00 -12.94 2.96
C ARG A 7 19.29 -14.42 2.74
N ALA A 8 18.68 -15.32 3.51
CA ALA A 8 18.83 -16.75 3.34
C ALA A 8 18.29 -17.24 2.00
N MET A 9 17.09 -16.76 1.59
CA MET A 9 16.51 -17.06 0.28
C MET A 9 17.40 -16.57 -0.86
N ASN A 10 17.90 -15.33 -0.78
CA ASN A 10 18.79 -14.79 -1.80
C ASN A 10 20.13 -15.52 -1.87
N ALA A 11 20.68 -15.94 -0.74
CA ALA A 11 21.88 -16.77 -0.71
C ALA A 11 21.65 -18.12 -1.39
N LEU A 12 20.49 -18.74 -1.15
CA LEU A 12 20.13 -20.01 -1.81
C LEU A 12 20.01 -19.83 -3.32
N LEU A 13 19.38 -18.76 -3.80
CA LEU A 13 19.29 -18.44 -5.21
C LEU A 13 20.67 -18.26 -5.87
N GLY A 14 21.59 -17.59 -5.17
CA GLY A 14 22.98 -17.45 -5.64
C GLY A 14 23.71 -18.77 -5.70
N LEU A 15 23.59 -19.60 -4.66
CA LEU A 15 24.24 -20.92 -4.60
C LEU A 15 23.73 -21.90 -5.66
N THR A 16 22.46 -21.81 -6.03
CA THR A 16 21.84 -22.69 -7.04
C THR A 16 21.94 -22.14 -8.47
N GLY A 17 22.56 -20.96 -8.67
CA GLY A 17 22.71 -20.34 -10.00
C GLY A 17 21.39 -19.84 -10.60
N ASN A 18 20.35 -19.67 -9.79
CA ASN A 18 19.01 -19.23 -10.24
C ASN A 18 18.79 -17.73 -10.13
N PHE A 19 19.86 -16.94 -9.99
CA PHE A 19 19.80 -15.49 -9.90
C PHE A 19 20.04 -14.88 -11.29
N ASP A 20 19.14 -14.01 -11.72
CA ASP A 20 19.23 -13.23 -12.96
C ASP A 20 19.49 -14.11 -14.23
N CYS A 21 18.79 -15.23 -14.32
CA CYS A 21 18.83 -16.09 -15.48
C CYS A 21 17.42 -16.42 -15.99
N PRO A 22 17.24 -16.76 -17.30
CA PRO A 22 15.94 -17.14 -17.83
C PRO A 22 15.32 -18.31 -17.05
N GLY A 23 14.08 -18.11 -16.54
CA GLY A 23 13.38 -19.09 -15.70
C GLY A 23 13.80 -19.07 -14.22
N GLY A 24 14.79 -18.28 -13.87
CA GLY A 24 15.22 -18.04 -12.49
C GLY A 24 14.59 -16.82 -11.86
N ASN A 25 15.18 -16.36 -10.77
CA ASN A 25 14.71 -15.18 -10.04
C ASN A 25 15.32 -13.91 -10.64
N PHE A 26 14.48 -12.92 -10.84
CA PHE A 26 14.86 -11.63 -11.41
C PHE A 26 15.04 -10.58 -10.29
N PRO A 27 16.16 -9.84 -10.26
CA PRO A 27 16.33 -8.77 -9.29
C PRO A 27 15.38 -7.62 -9.65
N ILE A 28 14.35 -7.42 -8.83
CA ILE A 28 13.48 -6.26 -8.95
C ILE A 28 14.26 -5.07 -8.37
N MET A 29 14.71 -4.18 -9.25
CA MET A 29 15.19 -2.87 -8.80
C MET A 29 13.97 -2.02 -8.41
N PRO A 30 13.93 -1.49 -7.18
CA PRO A 30 12.90 -0.52 -6.82
C PRO A 30 12.91 0.63 -7.82
N PHE A 31 11.76 1.04 -8.29
CA PHE A 31 11.62 2.11 -9.26
C PHE A 31 12.30 3.41 -8.77
N SER A 32 12.22 3.68 -7.47
CA SER A 32 12.94 4.77 -6.79
C SER A 32 14.46 4.73 -6.96
N PHE A 33 15.05 3.54 -7.04
CA PHE A 33 16.49 3.37 -7.22
C PHE A 33 16.92 3.76 -8.65
N VAL A 34 16.13 3.42 -9.64
CA VAL A 34 16.37 3.84 -11.03
C VAL A 34 16.32 5.35 -11.16
N TYR A 35 15.41 6.01 -10.46
CA TYR A 35 15.35 7.49 -10.41
C TYR A 35 16.56 8.13 -9.78
N GLN A 36 17.04 7.60 -8.67
CA GLN A 36 18.21 8.13 -7.98
C GLN A 36 19.49 8.02 -8.83
N ILE A 37 19.64 6.93 -9.58
CA ILE A 37 20.82 6.75 -10.46
C ILE A 37 20.73 7.58 -11.74
N SER A 38 19.54 7.67 -12.33
CA SER A 38 19.37 8.35 -13.62
C SER A 38 19.19 9.87 -13.52
N GLY A 39 18.99 10.39 -12.31
CA GLY A 39 18.63 11.80 -12.10
C GLY A 39 17.24 12.16 -12.67
N PHE A 40 16.48 11.17 -13.11
CA PHE A 40 15.16 11.36 -13.68
C PHE A 40 14.13 11.34 -12.55
N LYS A 41 13.45 12.46 -12.32
CA LYS A 41 12.36 12.58 -11.38
C LYS A 41 11.02 12.48 -12.11
N THR A 42 10.08 11.70 -11.59
CA THR A 42 8.70 11.77 -12.06
C THR A 42 8.06 13.10 -11.66
N ARG A 43 6.99 13.48 -12.35
CA ARG A 43 6.17 14.63 -11.94
C ARG A 43 5.68 14.50 -10.50
N GLU A 44 5.38 13.29 -10.07
CA GLU A 44 4.95 13.02 -8.69
C GLU A 44 6.08 13.27 -7.69
N ALA A 45 7.30 12.79 -7.98
CA ALA A 45 8.45 13.04 -7.12
C ALA A 45 8.78 14.53 -7.03
N GLN A 46 8.67 15.27 -8.13
CA GLN A 46 8.83 16.73 -8.15
C GLN A 46 7.74 17.41 -7.34
N TYR A 47 6.47 16.98 -7.53
CA TYR A 47 5.34 17.52 -6.78
C TYR A 47 5.52 17.30 -5.27
N TYR A 48 5.96 16.12 -4.85
CA TYR A 48 6.22 15.83 -3.45
C TYR A 48 7.36 16.67 -2.86
N GLU A 49 8.42 16.93 -3.61
CA GLU A 49 9.50 17.80 -3.14
C GLU A 49 9.09 19.26 -3.06
N ASP A 50 8.35 19.77 -4.06
CA ASP A 50 8.02 21.18 -4.20
C ASP A 50 6.78 21.61 -3.39
N VAL A 51 5.82 20.71 -3.18
CA VAL A 51 4.49 21.04 -2.64
C VAL A 51 4.20 20.33 -1.33
N ARG A 52 5.01 19.34 -0.95
CA ARG A 52 4.77 18.58 0.28
C ARG A 52 4.87 19.51 1.50
N PRO A 53 3.78 19.68 2.24
CA PRO A 53 3.84 20.45 3.47
C PRO A 53 4.78 19.78 4.46
N GLU A 54 5.52 20.57 5.21
CA GLU A 54 6.34 20.08 6.30
C GLU A 54 5.44 19.31 7.30
N ARG A 55 5.82 18.07 7.61
CA ARG A 55 5.05 17.25 8.54
C ARG A 55 5.15 17.82 9.95
N THR A 56 4.02 18.15 10.51
CA THR A 56 3.92 18.65 11.88
C THR A 56 3.70 17.53 12.90
N ARG A 57 3.42 16.30 12.43
CA ARG A 57 3.14 15.12 13.27
C ARG A 57 3.86 13.89 12.74
N PRO A 58 4.29 12.98 13.62
CA PRO A 58 4.88 11.71 13.17
C PRO A 58 3.84 10.86 12.41
N LEU A 59 4.32 9.99 11.53
CA LEU A 59 3.46 8.97 10.92
C LEU A 59 3.01 7.94 11.96
N VAL A 60 1.92 7.24 11.67
CA VAL A 60 1.49 6.09 12.48
C VAL A 60 2.63 5.10 12.61
N GLY A 61 2.97 4.74 13.83
CA GLY A 61 4.05 3.82 14.14
C GLY A 61 5.47 4.36 13.99
N GLU A 62 5.68 5.61 13.58
CA GLU A 62 7.02 6.18 13.39
C GLU A 62 7.82 6.26 14.69
N LEU A 63 7.17 6.54 15.81
CA LEU A 63 7.81 6.59 17.12
C LEU A 63 8.30 5.20 17.58
N THR A 64 7.55 4.17 17.25
CA THR A 64 7.89 2.77 17.56
C THR A 64 8.89 2.19 16.56
N TYR A 65 8.76 2.55 15.28
CA TYR A 65 9.54 2.04 14.15
C TYR A 65 10.20 3.19 13.36
N PRO A 66 11.13 3.94 13.96
CA PRO A 66 11.66 5.17 13.36
C PRO A 66 12.40 4.97 12.04
N LEU A 67 12.99 3.80 11.82
CA LEU A 67 13.68 3.50 10.56
C LEU A 67 12.70 3.37 9.39
N TRP A 68 11.52 2.82 9.61
CA TRP A 68 10.50 2.68 8.56
C TRP A 68 10.03 4.06 8.08
N GLY A 69 9.60 4.92 8.97
CA GLY A 69 9.16 6.28 8.62
C GLY A 69 10.24 7.09 7.90
N LYS A 70 11.52 6.92 8.29
CA LYS A 70 12.63 7.65 7.65
C LYS A 70 13.04 7.10 6.28
N CYS A 71 12.97 5.79 6.09
CA CYS A 71 13.46 5.15 4.87
C CYS A 71 12.39 5.09 3.78
N VAL A 72 11.11 4.91 4.16
CA VAL A 72 10.02 4.64 3.22
C VAL A 72 9.02 5.78 3.17
N ASP A 73 8.98 6.60 4.22
CA ASP A 73 8.05 7.72 4.37
C ASP A 73 6.58 7.31 4.36
N GLU A 74 6.32 6.12 4.89
CA GLU A 74 5.00 5.52 5.02
C GLU A 74 4.70 5.19 6.48
N MET A 75 3.40 5.08 6.80
CA MET A 75 2.98 4.61 8.10
C MET A 75 3.35 3.14 8.31
N GLN A 76 3.60 2.75 9.56
CA GLN A 76 3.76 1.35 9.93
C GLN A 76 2.40 0.79 10.39
N ALA A 77 1.75 0.04 9.49
CA ALA A 77 0.40 -0.47 9.69
C ALA A 77 0.23 -1.35 10.96
N ILE A 78 1.31 -2.01 11.42
CA ILE A 78 1.28 -2.84 12.64
C ILE A 78 0.88 -2.02 13.88
N ASP A 79 1.24 -0.74 13.92
CA ASP A 79 0.97 0.15 15.06
C ASP A 79 -0.39 0.87 14.96
N LEU A 80 -1.10 0.70 13.85
CA LEU A 80 -2.38 1.37 13.60
C LEU A 80 -3.41 1.07 14.69
N SER A 81 -3.60 -0.20 15.01
CA SER A 81 -4.58 -0.64 16.01
C SER A 81 -4.31 0.00 17.36
N ARG A 82 -3.06 -0.04 17.82
CA ARG A 82 -2.66 0.53 19.11
C ARG A 82 -2.87 2.03 19.12
N GLN A 83 -2.45 2.74 18.08
CA GLN A 83 -2.62 4.19 18.02
C GLN A 83 -4.09 4.62 18.00
N ILE A 84 -4.98 3.90 17.32
CA ILE A 84 -6.42 4.16 17.36
C ILE A 84 -6.95 3.99 18.78
N LEU A 85 -6.55 2.91 19.45
CA LEU A 85 -7.06 2.57 20.78
C LEU A 85 -6.55 3.53 21.88
N GLU A 86 -5.28 3.90 21.83
CA GLU A 86 -4.61 4.74 22.82
C GLU A 86 -4.75 6.24 22.54
N GLY A 87 -5.00 6.62 21.28
CA GLY A 87 -5.06 8.02 20.87
C GLY A 87 -3.72 8.77 20.92
N SER A 88 -2.60 8.05 20.99
CA SER A 88 -1.25 8.59 21.13
C SER A 88 -0.37 8.21 19.93
N PRO A 89 0.46 9.13 19.40
CA PRO A 89 0.75 10.52 19.82
C PRO A 89 -0.36 11.53 19.42
N TYR A 90 -1.36 11.11 18.68
CA TYR A 90 -2.57 11.86 18.34
C TYR A 90 -3.72 10.88 18.04
N PRO A 91 -4.98 11.27 18.28
CA PRO A 91 -6.12 10.41 18.00
C PRO A 91 -6.33 10.24 16.49
N ILE A 92 -6.55 9.01 16.07
CA ILE A 92 -7.04 8.66 14.72
C ILE A 92 -8.55 8.48 14.83
N LYS A 93 -9.29 9.33 14.13
CA LYS A 93 -10.76 9.36 14.18
C LYS A 93 -11.40 8.82 12.92
N GLY A 94 -10.73 9.00 11.78
CA GLY A 94 -11.19 8.55 10.49
C GLY A 94 -10.18 7.65 9.80
N LEU A 95 -10.68 6.73 8.99
CA LEU A 95 -9.88 5.84 8.16
C LEU A 95 -10.48 5.77 6.75
N PHE A 96 -9.61 5.83 5.75
CA PHE A 96 -9.93 5.48 4.38
C PHE A 96 -9.09 4.26 4.00
N GLY A 97 -9.74 3.12 3.85
CA GLY A 97 -9.08 1.84 3.57
C GLY A 97 -9.37 1.36 2.15
N GLN A 98 -8.34 1.26 1.31
CA GLN A 98 -8.45 0.76 -0.05
C GLN A 98 -7.80 -0.61 -0.15
N GLY A 99 -8.56 -1.65 -0.54
CA GLY A 99 -8.08 -3.02 -0.61
C GLY A 99 -7.53 -3.54 0.73
N MET A 100 -8.02 -3.01 1.84
CA MET A 100 -7.57 -3.36 3.17
C MET A 100 -8.16 -4.70 3.61
N ASN A 101 -7.28 -5.63 4.01
CA ASN A 101 -7.71 -6.92 4.54
C ASN A 101 -7.26 -7.10 6.00
N ILE A 102 -8.21 -7.02 6.93
CA ILE A 102 -7.92 -7.16 8.37
C ILE A 102 -7.31 -8.52 8.74
N LEU A 103 -7.60 -9.56 7.96
CA LEU A 103 -7.07 -10.90 8.21
C LEU A 103 -5.56 -11.01 7.91
N MET A 104 -4.98 -10.03 7.23
CA MET A 104 -3.54 -9.96 6.97
C MET A 104 -2.76 -9.22 8.05
N PHE A 105 -3.44 -8.59 9.01
CA PHE A 105 -2.78 -7.90 10.11
C PHE A 105 -2.35 -8.89 11.21
N PRO A 106 -1.21 -8.67 11.86
CA PRO A 106 -0.65 -9.59 12.85
C PRO A 106 -1.56 -9.86 14.06
N ASP A 107 -2.35 -8.86 14.46
CA ASP A 107 -3.31 -8.96 15.56
C ASP A 107 -4.69 -8.51 15.06
N THR A 108 -5.39 -9.45 14.46
CA THR A 108 -6.71 -9.20 13.85
C THR A 108 -7.74 -8.78 14.90
N ASP A 109 -7.72 -9.37 16.09
CA ASP A 109 -8.69 -9.06 17.13
C ASP A 109 -8.52 -7.64 17.65
N LEU A 110 -7.27 -7.24 17.89
CA LEU A 110 -6.94 -5.87 18.28
C LEU A 110 -7.34 -4.85 17.20
N LEU A 111 -7.14 -5.20 15.93
CA LEU A 111 -7.56 -4.33 14.83
C LEU A 111 -9.08 -4.21 14.75
N CYS A 112 -9.81 -5.32 14.93
CA CYS A 112 -11.28 -5.29 14.99
C CYS A 112 -11.81 -4.40 16.12
N GLU A 113 -11.17 -4.44 17.28
CA GLU A 113 -11.51 -3.53 18.39
C GLU A 113 -11.21 -2.06 18.04
N ALA A 114 -10.09 -1.82 17.41
CA ALA A 114 -9.69 -0.48 16.98
C ALA A 114 -10.67 0.10 15.94
N LEU A 115 -11.03 -0.66 14.91
CA LEU A 115 -11.95 -0.20 13.87
C LEU A 115 -13.33 0.20 14.43
N LYS A 116 -13.82 -0.47 15.48
CA LYS A 116 -15.08 -0.11 16.17
C LYS A 116 -15.01 1.22 16.91
N LYS A 117 -13.81 1.75 17.18
CA LYS A 117 -13.61 3.04 17.88
C LYS A 117 -13.41 4.22 16.93
N LEU A 118 -13.32 3.98 15.64
CA LEU A 118 -13.26 5.07 14.68
C LEU A 118 -14.59 5.84 14.65
N ASP A 119 -14.49 7.15 14.50
CA ASP A 119 -15.68 8.00 14.27
C ASP A 119 -16.23 7.83 12.85
N PHE A 120 -15.37 7.45 11.90
CA PHE A 120 -15.75 7.28 10.50
C PHE A 120 -14.77 6.38 9.75
N PHE A 121 -15.28 5.41 9.01
CA PHE A 121 -14.47 4.52 8.18
C PHE A 121 -15.09 4.34 6.79
N VAL A 122 -14.31 4.66 5.76
CA VAL A 122 -14.65 4.40 4.35
C VAL A 122 -13.79 3.24 3.85
N ALA A 123 -14.41 2.21 3.32
CA ALA A 123 -13.72 1.09 2.69
C ALA A 123 -13.96 1.07 1.18
N VAL A 124 -12.91 0.89 0.41
CA VAL A 124 -12.96 0.66 -1.04
C VAL A 124 -12.52 -0.76 -1.31
N ASP A 125 -13.39 -1.60 -1.87
CA ASP A 125 -13.05 -2.99 -2.15
C ASP A 125 -13.88 -3.53 -3.33
N LEU A 126 -13.41 -4.65 -3.91
CA LEU A 126 -14.12 -5.37 -4.98
C LEU A 126 -15.32 -6.16 -4.47
N PHE A 127 -15.24 -6.63 -3.23
CA PHE A 127 -16.23 -7.51 -2.60
C PHE A 127 -16.53 -7.06 -1.19
N GLU A 128 -17.68 -7.47 -0.67
CA GLU A 128 -17.91 -7.42 0.76
C GLU A 128 -16.96 -8.39 1.48
N THR A 129 -16.10 -7.82 2.31
CA THR A 129 -15.08 -8.54 3.07
C THR A 129 -15.35 -8.41 4.58
N PRO A 130 -14.66 -9.18 5.42
CA PRO A 130 -14.72 -8.93 6.87
C PRO A 130 -14.34 -7.49 7.25
N THR A 131 -13.47 -6.83 6.48
CA THR A 131 -13.07 -5.43 6.69
C THR A 131 -14.21 -4.45 6.43
N THR A 132 -14.92 -4.62 5.30
CA THR A 132 -16.00 -3.70 4.91
C THR A 132 -17.17 -3.70 5.88
N ARG A 133 -17.32 -4.73 6.72
CA ARG A 133 -18.35 -4.80 7.76
C ARG A 133 -18.14 -3.79 8.90
N TYR A 134 -16.95 -3.23 9.00
CA TYR A 134 -16.64 -2.16 9.98
C TYR A 134 -16.76 -0.77 9.39
N ALA A 135 -16.95 -0.66 8.07
CA ALA A 135 -17.02 0.62 7.39
C ALA A 135 -18.43 1.24 7.49
N ASP A 136 -18.46 2.56 7.62
CA ASP A 136 -19.68 3.36 7.54
C ASP A 136 -20.13 3.52 6.08
N ILE A 137 -19.14 3.59 5.16
CA ILE A 137 -19.38 3.66 3.72
C ILE A 137 -18.49 2.64 3.02
N VAL A 138 -19.08 1.89 2.10
CA VAL A 138 -18.36 0.98 1.20
C VAL A 138 -18.49 1.50 -0.22
N LEU A 139 -17.36 1.76 -0.86
CA LEU A 139 -17.29 2.19 -2.25
C LEU A 139 -16.85 1.01 -3.12
N PRO A 140 -17.66 0.58 -4.10
CA PRO A 140 -17.32 -0.55 -4.94
C PRO A 140 -16.23 -0.18 -5.96
N ALA A 141 -15.13 -0.92 -5.95
CA ALA A 141 -14.04 -0.77 -6.91
C ALA A 141 -14.28 -1.61 -8.17
N CYS A 142 -13.80 -1.12 -9.31
CA CYS A 142 -13.77 -1.89 -10.55
C CYS A 142 -12.71 -2.99 -10.50
N SER A 143 -13.04 -4.15 -11.08
CA SER A 143 -12.06 -5.18 -11.41
C SER A 143 -11.14 -4.74 -12.56
N SER A 144 -10.06 -5.48 -12.81
CA SER A 144 -9.17 -5.22 -13.95
C SER A 144 -9.83 -5.40 -15.32
N PHE A 145 -10.98 -6.07 -15.40
CA PHE A 145 -11.75 -6.21 -16.63
C PHE A 145 -12.64 -5.01 -16.97
N GLU A 146 -12.90 -4.16 -15.97
CA GLU A 146 -13.83 -3.05 -16.05
C GLU A 146 -13.14 -1.68 -16.18
N ARG A 147 -11.79 -1.65 -16.15
CA ARG A 147 -11.04 -0.39 -16.18
C ARG A 147 -9.79 -0.48 -17.04
N SER A 148 -9.35 0.68 -17.55
CA SER A 148 -8.02 0.80 -18.13
C SER A 148 -6.97 0.87 -17.04
N GLU A 149 -5.89 0.13 -17.20
CA GLU A 149 -4.75 0.16 -16.29
C GLU A 149 -3.44 0.31 -17.04
N CYS A 150 -2.54 1.09 -16.47
CA CYS A 150 -1.12 1.07 -16.84
C CYS A 150 -0.33 0.42 -15.71
N ARG A 151 0.25 -0.73 -15.98
CA ARG A 151 1.11 -1.43 -15.03
C ARG A 151 2.55 -1.42 -15.50
N VAL A 152 3.43 -0.94 -14.66
CA VAL A 152 4.87 -0.93 -14.93
C VAL A 152 5.53 -1.94 -14.01
N TYR A 153 6.26 -2.87 -14.59
CA TYR A 153 7.03 -3.87 -13.85
C TYR A 153 8.52 -3.55 -13.90
N GLY A 154 9.23 -3.93 -12.87
CA GLY A 154 10.69 -3.91 -12.88
C GLY A 154 11.24 -4.63 -14.11
N GLY A 155 12.23 -4.05 -14.78
CA GLY A 155 12.78 -4.60 -16.02
C GLY A 155 12.30 -3.88 -17.30
N GLY A 156 11.56 -2.78 -17.18
CA GLY A 156 11.22 -1.91 -18.31
C GLY A 156 9.99 -2.37 -19.12
N TYR A 157 9.14 -3.21 -18.53
CA TYR A 157 7.88 -3.61 -19.13
C TYR A 157 6.73 -2.73 -18.64
N ALA A 158 6.00 -2.13 -19.58
CA ALA A 158 4.74 -1.44 -19.30
C ALA A 158 3.60 -2.14 -20.05
N TYR A 159 2.53 -2.42 -19.32
CA TYR A 159 1.31 -2.99 -19.90
C TYR A 159 0.20 -1.96 -19.80
N MET A 160 -0.46 -1.74 -20.94
CA MET A 160 -1.73 -1.03 -20.98
C MET A 160 -2.83 -2.07 -21.17
N THR A 161 -3.82 -2.04 -20.32
CA THR A 161 -5.03 -2.85 -20.49
C THR A 161 -6.22 -1.93 -20.71
N GLU A 162 -7.09 -2.34 -21.63
CA GLU A 162 -8.36 -1.67 -21.86
C GLU A 162 -9.48 -2.50 -21.23
N PRO A 163 -10.59 -1.86 -20.80
CA PRO A 163 -11.72 -2.59 -20.27
C PRO A 163 -12.33 -3.52 -21.32
N VAL A 164 -12.73 -4.70 -20.91
CA VAL A 164 -13.41 -5.68 -21.77
C VAL A 164 -14.89 -5.80 -21.45
N ILE A 165 -15.32 -5.25 -20.33
CA ILE A 165 -16.71 -5.12 -19.90
C ILE A 165 -16.94 -3.74 -19.30
N GLU A 166 -18.19 -3.29 -19.32
CA GLU A 166 -18.60 -2.08 -18.61
C GLU A 166 -18.56 -2.32 -17.08
N PRO A 167 -18.31 -1.26 -16.29
CA PRO A 167 -18.36 -1.35 -14.84
C PRO A 167 -19.69 -1.92 -14.33
N LEU A 168 -19.62 -2.86 -13.40
CA LEU A 168 -20.80 -3.48 -12.83
C LEU A 168 -21.43 -2.60 -11.74
N GLY A 169 -22.72 -2.29 -11.89
CA GLY A 169 -23.45 -1.49 -10.91
C GLY A 169 -22.87 -0.09 -10.74
N GLU A 170 -22.48 0.25 -9.54
CA GLU A 170 -21.90 1.55 -9.19
C GLU A 170 -20.36 1.51 -9.07
N SER A 171 -19.73 0.40 -9.50
CA SER A 171 -18.28 0.26 -9.38
C SER A 171 -17.53 1.30 -10.21
N ARG A 172 -16.44 1.80 -9.64
CA ARG A 172 -15.57 2.80 -10.28
C ARG A 172 -14.10 2.43 -10.12
N SER A 173 -13.29 2.90 -11.03
CA SER A 173 -11.84 2.70 -10.86
C SER A 173 -11.32 3.47 -9.64
N ASP A 174 -10.32 2.92 -9.00
CA ASP A 174 -9.69 3.53 -7.81
C ASP A 174 -9.28 4.98 -8.05
N VAL A 175 -8.78 5.29 -9.27
CA VAL A 175 -8.37 6.64 -9.66
C VAL A 175 -9.57 7.60 -9.69
N VAL A 176 -10.72 7.13 -10.15
CA VAL A 176 -11.96 7.94 -10.17
C VAL A 176 -12.47 8.16 -8.75
N ILE A 177 -12.49 7.10 -7.93
CA ILE A 177 -12.91 7.20 -6.52
C ILE A 177 -12.05 8.20 -5.74
N LEU A 178 -10.74 8.20 -5.96
CA LEU A 178 -9.81 9.12 -5.27
C LEU A 178 -9.88 10.56 -5.81
N LYS A 179 -10.41 10.77 -7.01
CA LYS A 179 -10.50 12.09 -7.62
C LYS A 179 -11.77 12.85 -7.24
N GLU A 180 -12.86 12.14 -6.95
CA GLU A 180 -14.15 12.70 -6.52
C GLU A 180 -14.17 13.00 -5.03
#